data_a5cd0d974e78700106ab083e562d4b02
#
_entry.id   a5cd0d974e78700106ab083e562d4b02
#
_cell.length_a   1.000
_cell.length_b   1.000
_cell.length_c   1.000
_cell.angle_alpha   90.00
_cell.angle_beta   90.00
_cell.angle_gamma   90.00
#
_symmetry.space_group_name_H-M   'P 1'
#
loop_
_entity.id
_entity.type
_entity.pdbx_description
1 polymer ?
#
loop_
_entity_poly.entity_id
_entity_poly.type
_entity_poly.pdbx_seq_one_letter_code
_entity_poly.pdbx_strand_id
1 'polypeptide(L)'
;MKQFILILVMACMPIVSSAQSYFDSLEDQDDITSVIVNANMFNLMSKIDVSSDDPEAQEYLDLIKDITSLKVFVSKEGKSTSKMQNMLGQYLKKANLQELMRIKDGDNNVKFFMKEGSNPNRVSELLMFVQGAELQLEGKKAETVLLTLTGDFDLNKVSKLTKEMNIPGGEHLKKVKKK
;
A
#
# COMPACT_ATOMS: atom_id res chain seq x y z
N MET A 1 33.04 -27.37 -17.06
CA MET A 1 32.30 -26.24 -17.67
C MET A 1 30.79 -26.39 -17.56
N LYS A 2 30.17 -27.56 -17.77
CA LYS A 2 28.71 -27.73 -17.65
C LYS A 2 28.17 -27.54 -16.23
N GLN A 3 28.93 -27.82 -15.18
CA GLN A 3 28.52 -27.65 -13.78
C GLN A 3 28.51 -26.19 -13.33
N PHE A 4 29.35 -25.31 -13.90
CA PHE A 4 29.37 -23.88 -13.61
C PHE A 4 28.15 -23.14 -14.21
N ILE A 5 27.63 -23.60 -15.33
CA ILE A 5 26.45 -23.04 -15.98
C ILE A 5 25.20 -23.34 -15.15
N LEU A 6 25.11 -24.50 -14.49
CA LEU A 6 23.97 -24.87 -13.64
C LEU A 6 23.89 -24.00 -12.38
N ILE A 7 25.03 -23.63 -11.80
CA ILE A 7 25.11 -22.76 -10.61
C ILE A 7 24.70 -21.31 -10.96
N LEU A 8 25.04 -20.83 -12.17
CA LEU A 8 24.70 -19.47 -12.60
C LEU A 8 23.20 -19.30 -12.87
N VAL A 9 22.51 -20.34 -13.36
CA VAL A 9 21.06 -20.31 -13.60
C VAL A 9 20.26 -20.29 -12.30
N MET A 10 20.79 -20.85 -11.21
CA MET A 10 20.14 -20.88 -9.91
C MET A 10 20.21 -19.54 -9.17
N ALA A 11 21.11 -18.63 -9.56
CA ALA A 11 21.28 -17.31 -8.95
C ALA A 11 20.29 -16.25 -9.48
N CYS A 12 19.52 -16.55 -10.53
CA CYS A 12 18.54 -15.63 -11.14
C CYS A 12 17.09 -15.93 -10.73
N MET A 13 16.83 -16.51 -9.54
CA MET A 13 15.47 -16.56 -9.05
C MET A 13 15.02 -15.13 -8.70
N PRO A 14 13.94 -14.62 -9.32
CA PRO A 14 13.39 -13.33 -8.93
C PRO A 14 13.04 -13.41 -7.44
N ILE A 15 13.56 -12.48 -6.65
CA ILE A 15 13.15 -12.29 -5.26
C ILE A 15 11.70 -11.76 -5.34
N VAL A 16 10.76 -12.70 -5.31
CA VAL A 16 9.33 -12.40 -5.30
C VAL A 16 9.09 -11.52 -4.07
N SER A 17 8.48 -10.39 -4.29
CA SER A 17 8.22 -9.37 -3.29
C SER A 17 7.56 -9.97 -2.03
N SER A 18 8.33 -10.10 -0.97
CA SER A 18 7.89 -10.69 0.32
C SER A 18 6.88 -9.83 1.09
N ALA A 19 6.53 -8.65 0.55
CA ALA A 19 5.60 -7.72 1.17
C ALA A 19 4.18 -8.27 1.26
N GLN A 20 3.74 -9.02 0.24
CA GLN A 20 2.37 -9.50 0.15
C GLN A 20 1.99 -10.47 1.27
N SER A 21 2.93 -11.29 1.76
CA SER A 21 2.68 -12.29 2.79
C SER A 21 3.02 -11.84 4.22
N TYR A 22 3.72 -10.70 4.37
CA TYR A 22 4.21 -10.32 5.70
C TYR A 22 3.09 -9.96 6.68
N PHE A 23 2.04 -9.32 6.20
CA PHE A 23 0.90 -8.89 7.00
C PHE A 23 -0.27 -9.89 7.00
N ASP A 24 -0.15 -11.04 6.33
CA ASP A 24 -1.24 -12.03 6.22
C ASP A 24 -1.70 -12.54 7.60
N SER A 25 -0.82 -12.60 8.58
CA SER A 25 -1.17 -12.98 9.95
C SER A 25 -2.09 -11.97 10.67
N LEU A 26 -2.33 -10.80 10.10
CA LEU A 26 -3.33 -9.84 10.58
C LEU A 26 -4.74 -10.19 10.07
N GLU A 27 -4.85 -10.96 8.98
CA GLU A 27 -6.13 -11.33 8.37
C GLU A 27 -6.97 -12.24 9.30
N ASP A 28 -6.29 -13.09 10.08
CA ASP A 28 -6.93 -14.07 10.97
C ASP A 28 -7.20 -13.52 12.38
N GLN A 29 -7.08 -12.21 12.60
CA GLN A 29 -7.32 -11.62 13.91
C GLN A 29 -8.76 -11.13 14.05
N ASP A 30 -9.48 -11.60 15.07
CA ASP A 30 -10.89 -11.27 15.32
C ASP A 30 -11.12 -9.76 15.59
N ASP A 31 -10.11 -9.07 16.10
CA ASP A 31 -10.13 -7.64 16.47
C ASP A 31 -9.56 -6.72 15.38
N ILE A 32 -9.22 -7.28 14.22
CA ILE A 32 -8.76 -6.55 13.04
C ILE A 32 -9.74 -6.74 11.90
N THR A 33 -10.26 -5.65 11.36
CA THR A 33 -11.00 -5.68 10.10
C THR A 33 -10.00 -5.63 8.95
N SER A 34 -10.06 -6.59 8.02
CA SER A 34 -9.18 -6.65 6.85
C SER A 34 -9.98 -6.51 5.55
N VAL A 35 -9.43 -5.74 4.61
CA VAL A 35 -9.89 -5.66 3.22
C VAL A 35 -8.71 -5.98 2.32
N ILE A 36 -8.87 -7.01 1.48
CA ILE A 36 -7.79 -7.48 0.60
C ILE A 36 -8.32 -7.54 -0.82
N VAL A 37 -7.65 -6.80 -1.70
CA VAL A 37 -7.91 -6.80 -3.14
C VAL A 37 -6.65 -7.29 -3.84
N ASN A 38 -6.76 -8.34 -4.61
CA ASN A 38 -5.64 -8.95 -5.33
C ASN A 38 -5.60 -8.54 -6.82
N ALA A 39 -4.53 -8.91 -7.51
CA ALA A 39 -4.32 -8.59 -8.92
C ALA A 39 -5.49 -9.03 -9.83
N ASN A 40 -6.13 -10.16 -9.53
CA ASN A 40 -7.23 -10.66 -10.35
C ASN A 40 -8.44 -9.71 -10.33
N MET A 41 -8.74 -9.11 -9.17
CA MET A 41 -9.80 -8.12 -9.05
C MET A 41 -9.46 -6.85 -9.82
N PHE A 42 -8.23 -6.34 -9.71
CA PHE A 42 -7.78 -5.18 -10.48
C PHE A 42 -7.80 -5.45 -11.98
N ASN A 43 -7.36 -6.62 -12.42
CA ASN A 43 -7.45 -7.05 -13.82
C ASN A 43 -8.90 -7.15 -14.31
N LEU A 44 -9.83 -7.59 -13.48
CA LEU A 44 -11.26 -7.62 -13.82
C LEU A 44 -11.80 -6.20 -13.96
N MET A 45 -11.52 -5.33 -13.01
CA MET A 45 -11.95 -3.92 -13.04
C MET A 45 -11.39 -3.17 -14.26
N SER A 46 -10.14 -3.43 -14.65
CA SER A 46 -9.52 -2.80 -15.82
C SER A 46 -10.11 -3.22 -17.16
N LYS A 47 -10.90 -4.31 -17.20
CA LYS A 47 -11.61 -4.81 -18.39
C LYS A 47 -13.03 -4.30 -18.51
N ILE A 48 -13.53 -3.59 -17.49
CA ILE A 48 -14.83 -2.93 -17.59
C ILE A 48 -14.69 -1.86 -18.66
N ASP A 49 -15.44 -2.04 -19.74
CA ASP A 49 -15.50 -1.09 -20.85
C ASP A 49 -16.21 0.19 -20.35
N VAL A 50 -15.43 1.12 -19.86
CA VAL A 50 -15.92 2.47 -19.62
C VAL A 50 -15.88 3.13 -20.98
N SER A 51 -16.99 3.08 -21.69
CA SER A 51 -17.23 3.80 -22.94
C SER A 51 -17.31 5.31 -22.64
N SER A 52 -16.25 5.87 -22.12
CA SER A 52 -16.19 7.25 -21.74
C SER A 52 -15.10 7.92 -22.50
N ASP A 53 -15.47 8.95 -23.23
CA ASP A 53 -14.57 10.03 -23.68
C ASP A 53 -14.02 10.83 -22.48
N ASP A 54 -14.14 10.26 -21.25
CA ASP A 54 -13.67 10.86 -20.02
C ASP A 54 -12.19 10.50 -19.77
N PRO A 55 -11.26 11.47 -19.93
CA PRO A 55 -9.84 11.24 -19.72
C PRO A 55 -9.50 10.82 -18.29
N GLU A 56 -10.28 11.25 -17.27
CA GLU A 56 -10.05 10.91 -15.87
C GLU A 56 -10.35 9.44 -15.61
N ALA A 57 -11.43 8.91 -16.20
CA ALA A 57 -11.76 7.49 -16.13
C ALA A 57 -10.68 6.62 -16.78
N GLN A 58 -10.11 7.04 -17.92
CA GLN A 58 -9.01 6.33 -18.57
C GLN A 58 -7.75 6.33 -17.69
N GLU A 59 -7.39 7.47 -17.10
CA GLU A 59 -6.23 7.58 -16.19
C GLU A 59 -6.39 6.67 -14.95
N TYR A 60 -7.62 6.55 -14.44
CA TYR A 60 -7.97 5.63 -13.36
C TYR A 60 -7.78 4.16 -13.75
N LEU A 61 -8.30 3.75 -14.91
CA LEU A 61 -8.15 2.38 -15.41
C LEU A 61 -6.67 2.03 -15.63
N ASP A 62 -5.88 2.96 -16.14
CA ASP A 62 -4.45 2.76 -16.34
C ASP A 62 -3.70 2.58 -15.02
N LEU A 63 -4.09 3.32 -13.97
CA LEU A 63 -3.51 3.12 -12.64
C LEU A 63 -3.86 1.74 -12.08
N ILE A 64 -5.11 1.31 -12.21
CA ILE A 64 -5.59 0.01 -11.72
C ILE A 64 -4.80 -1.15 -12.33
N LYS A 65 -4.45 -1.08 -13.61
CA LYS A 65 -3.66 -2.11 -14.30
C LYS A 65 -2.28 -2.32 -13.68
N ASP A 66 -1.71 -1.27 -13.10
CA ASP A 66 -0.37 -1.27 -12.53
C ASP A 66 -0.36 -1.76 -11.06
N ILE A 67 -1.54 -1.97 -10.45
CA ILE A 67 -1.68 -2.43 -9.06
C ILE A 67 -1.82 -3.95 -9.03
N THR A 68 -1.07 -4.58 -8.14
CA THR A 68 -1.12 -6.03 -7.93
C THR A 68 -1.80 -6.44 -6.63
N SER A 69 -1.77 -5.59 -5.61
CA SER A 69 -2.47 -5.84 -4.35
C SER A 69 -2.75 -4.56 -3.58
N LEU A 70 -3.91 -4.52 -2.93
CA LEU A 70 -4.25 -3.56 -1.89
C LEU A 70 -4.66 -4.34 -0.65
N LYS A 71 -4.04 -4.05 0.49
CA LYS A 71 -4.43 -4.59 1.79
C LYS A 71 -4.67 -3.43 2.75
N VAL A 72 -5.78 -3.48 3.46
CA VAL A 72 -6.15 -2.52 4.49
C VAL A 72 -6.49 -3.29 5.76
N PHE A 73 -5.83 -2.94 6.85
CA PHE A 73 -6.07 -3.50 8.18
C PHE A 73 -6.47 -2.38 9.11
N VAL A 74 -7.58 -2.57 9.81
CA VAL A 74 -8.16 -1.60 10.74
C VAL A 74 -8.31 -2.23 12.10
N SER A 75 -7.64 -1.69 13.10
CA SER A 75 -7.77 -2.08 14.51
C SER A 75 -8.66 -1.08 15.25
N LYS A 76 -9.44 -1.61 16.19
CA LYS A 76 -10.30 -0.82 17.10
C LYS A 76 -9.80 -0.88 18.55
N GLU A 77 -8.80 -1.70 18.84
CA GLU A 77 -8.32 -1.97 20.18
C GLU A 77 -6.80 -1.80 20.30
N GLY A 78 -6.35 -1.25 21.44
CA GLY A 78 -4.94 -0.94 21.68
C GLY A 78 -3.99 -2.13 21.60
N LYS A 79 -4.48 -3.36 21.90
CA LYS A 79 -3.67 -4.58 21.78
C LYS A 79 -3.29 -4.87 20.33
N SER A 80 -4.25 -4.79 19.42
CA SER A 80 -4.02 -5.00 17.98
C SER A 80 -3.23 -3.85 17.37
N THR A 81 -3.45 -2.63 17.84
CA THR A 81 -2.59 -1.46 17.51
C THR A 81 -1.12 -1.77 17.80
N SER A 82 -0.80 -2.27 19.00
CA SER A 82 0.56 -2.61 19.39
C SER A 82 1.15 -3.72 18.51
N LYS A 83 0.34 -4.73 18.16
CA LYS A 83 0.74 -5.79 17.23
C LYS A 83 1.06 -5.25 15.84
N MET A 84 0.17 -4.43 15.28
CA MET A 84 0.38 -3.80 13.97
C MET A 84 1.62 -2.91 13.96
N GLN A 85 1.87 -2.12 15.01
CA GLN A 85 3.09 -1.31 15.14
C GLN A 85 4.37 -2.15 15.16
N ASN A 86 4.37 -3.23 15.94
CA ASN A 86 5.52 -4.13 16.04
C ASN A 86 5.81 -4.81 14.70
N MET A 87 4.78 -5.28 14.00
CA MET A 87 4.92 -5.85 12.66
C MET A 87 5.43 -4.84 11.67
N LEU A 88 4.88 -3.63 11.65
CA LEU A 88 5.38 -2.54 10.80
C LEU A 88 6.87 -2.26 11.09
N GLY A 89 7.26 -2.13 12.36
CA GLY A 89 8.65 -1.86 12.75
C GLY A 89 9.62 -2.95 12.29
N GLN A 90 9.22 -4.22 12.34
CA GLN A 90 10.01 -5.34 11.82
C GLN A 90 10.05 -5.36 10.29
N TYR A 91 8.93 -5.04 9.64
CA TYR A 91 8.84 -4.97 8.19
C TYR A 91 9.75 -3.88 7.61
N LEU A 92 9.69 -2.67 8.16
CA LEU A 92 10.53 -1.55 7.72
C LEU A 92 12.03 -1.85 7.78
N LYS A 93 12.48 -2.68 8.74
CA LYS A 93 13.90 -3.09 8.84
C LYS A 93 14.34 -4.05 7.72
N LYS A 94 13.40 -4.74 7.08
CA LYS A 94 13.69 -5.78 6.08
C LYS A 94 13.39 -5.35 4.65
N ALA A 95 12.41 -4.46 4.46
CA ALA A 95 11.80 -4.20 3.17
C ALA A 95 12.43 -3.03 2.39
N ASN A 96 13.43 -2.33 2.97
CA ASN A 96 14.09 -1.15 2.37
C ASN A 96 13.09 -0.07 1.92
N LEU A 97 12.03 0.15 2.71
CA LEU A 97 11.10 1.25 2.48
C LEU A 97 11.69 2.56 2.98
N GLN A 98 11.51 3.61 2.19
CA GLN A 98 11.91 4.97 2.54
C GLN A 98 10.70 5.71 3.12
N GLU A 99 10.89 6.43 4.24
CA GLU A 99 9.84 7.31 4.77
C GLU A 99 9.69 8.53 3.86
N LEU A 100 8.50 8.72 3.29
CA LEU A 100 8.18 9.87 2.46
C LEU A 100 7.72 11.06 3.29
N MET A 101 6.86 10.79 4.28
CA MET A 101 6.19 11.83 5.03
C MET A 101 5.75 11.30 6.39
N ARG A 102 5.77 12.20 7.38
CA ARG A 102 5.19 11.99 8.69
C ARG A 102 4.39 13.22 9.07
N ILE A 103 3.17 12.98 9.57
CA ILE A 103 2.31 14.02 10.13
C ILE A 103 2.03 13.62 11.56
N LYS A 104 2.24 14.56 12.48
CA LYS A 104 1.85 14.41 13.89
C LYS A 104 1.00 15.59 14.28
N ASP A 105 -0.22 15.30 14.75
CA ASP A 105 -1.17 16.30 15.23
C ASP A 105 -1.88 15.73 16.46
N GLY A 106 -1.51 16.24 17.62
CA GLY A 106 -1.96 15.69 18.91
C GLY A 106 -1.60 14.20 19.03
N ASP A 107 -2.61 13.37 19.22
CA ASP A 107 -2.51 11.92 19.32
C ASP A 107 -2.51 11.23 17.96
N ASN A 108 -2.82 11.95 16.89
CA ASN A 108 -2.85 11.44 15.53
C ASN A 108 -1.42 11.40 14.93
N ASN A 109 -1.07 10.27 14.34
CA ASN A 109 0.22 10.06 13.70
C ASN A 109 0.02 9.33 12.37
N VAL A 110 0.37 9.99 11.27
CA VAL A 110 0.30 9.42 9.93
C VAL A 110 1.71 9.32 9.37
N LYS A 111 2.07 8.15 8.88
CA LYS A 111 3.37 7.88 8.24
C LYS A 111 3.15 7.26 6.88
N PHE A 112 3.90 7.74 5.90
CA PHE A 112 3.94 7.17 4.57
C PHE A 112 5.35 6.66 4.28
N PHE A 113 5.42 5.46 3.72
CA PHE A 113 6.64 4.83 3.27
C PHE A 113 6.47 4.37 1.83
N MET A 114 7.55 4.36 1.08
CA MET A 114 7.55 3.82 -0.27
C MET A 114 8.80 2.96 -0.54
N LYS A 115 8.66 2.09 -1.51
CA LYS A 115 9.76 1.40 -2.16
C LYS A 115 9.76 1.78 -3.64
N GLU A 116 10.93 2.13 -4.18
CA GLU A 116 11.08 2.44 -5.60
C GLU A 116 10.68 1.24 -6.47
N GLY A 117 10.11 1.54 -7.62
CA GLY A 117 9.68 0.59 -8.63
C GLY A 117 10.72 0.34 -9.71
N SER A 118 10.25 0.06 -10.91
CA SER A 118 11.10 -0.22 -12.09
C SER A 118 11.97 0.96 -12.53
N ASN A 119 11.59 2.17 -12.17
CA ASN A 119 12.37 3.39 -12.42
C ASN A 119 12.04 4.47 -11.35
N PRO A 120 12.78 5.60 -11.29
CA PRO A 120 12.64 6.62 -10.24
C PRO A 120 11.26 7.29 -10.14
N ASN A 121 10.45 7.22 -11.19
CA ASN A 121 9.08 7.78 -11.20
C ASN A 121 8.02 6.77 -10.80
N ARG A 122 8.42 5.52 -10.57
CA ARG A 122 7.50 4.43 -10.23
C ARG A 122 7.75 3.93 -8.82
N VAL A 123 6.69 3.43 -8.22
CA VAL A 123 6.67 2.90 -6.87
C VAL A 123 6.24 1.44 -6.92
N SER A 124 7.03 0.55 -6.32
CA SER A 124 6.69 -0.87 -6.22
C SER A 124 5.85 -1.18 -4.99
N GLU A 125 5.94 -0.36 -3.96
CA GLU A 125 5.13 -0.46 -2.74
C GLU A 125 4.92 0.91 -2.11
N LEU A 126 3.68 1.21 -1.76
CA LEU A 126 3.29 2.33 -0.91
C LEU A 126 2.66 1.77 0.37
N LEU A 127 3.16 2.20 1.53
CA LEU A 127 2.63 1.83 2.82
C LEU A 127 2.21 3.09 3.57
N MET A 128 0.97 3.08 4.06
CA MET A 128 0.44 4.12 4.95
C MET A 128 0.11 3.51 6.30
N PHE A 129 0.56 4.15 7.36
CA PHE A 129 0.24 3.80 8.72
C PHE A 129 -0.36 5.01 9.43
N VAL A 130 -1.59 4.85 9.90
CA VAL A 130 -2.33 5.88 10.63
C VAL A 130 -2.62 5.35 12.02
N GLN A 131 -2.34 6.17 13.02
CA GLN A 131 -2.66 5.90 14.42
C GLN A 131 -3.26 7.15 15.04
N GLY A 132 -4.35 7.00 15.80
CA GLY A 132 -4.99 8.11 16.49
C GLY A 132 -6.35 7.73 17.06
N ALA A 133 -6.72 8.39 18.14
CA ALA A 133 -7.94 8.09 18.90
C ALA A 133 -9.25 8.49 18.18
N GLU A 134 -9.18 9.28 17.10
CA GLU A 134 -10.35 9.88 16.45
C GLU A 134 -10.58 9.42 15.00
N LEU A 135 -9.95 8.32 14.59
CA LEU A 135 -10.21 7.79 13.26
C LEU A 135 -11.64 7.26 13.17
N GLN A 136 -12.44 7.84 12.29
CA GLN A 136 -13.77 7.34 11.95
C GLN A 136 -13.77 6.79 10.52
N LEU A 137 -13.95 5.47 10.39
CA LEU A 137 -14.14 4.80 9.13
C LEU A 137 -15.57 4.27 9.09
N GLU A 138 -16.36 4.74 8.13
CA GLU A 138 -17.77 4.34 7.96
C GLU A 138 -18.60 4.44 9.26
N GLY A 139 -18.37 5.51 10.06
CA GLY A 139 -19.06 5.74 11.32
C GLY A 139 -18.61 4.85 12.50
N LYS A 140 -17.57 4.03 12.32
CA LYS A 140 -16.95 3.22 13.38
C LYS A 140 -15.65 3.84 13.85
N LYS A 141 -15.41 3.83 15.15
CA LYS A 141 -14.12 4.27 15.70
C LYS A 141 -13.04 3.25 15.32
N ALA A 142 -11.93 3.75 14.81
CA ALA A 142 -10.72 3.00 14.56
C ALA A 142 -9.54 3.65 15.28
N GLU A 143 -8.65 2.88 15.87
CA GLU A 143 -7.45 3.40 16.52
C GLU A 143 -6.24 3.38 15.58
N THR A 144 -6.21 2.41 14.66
CA THR A 144 -5.06 2.23 13.78
C THR A 144 -5.49 1.70 12.43
N VAL A 145 -4.89 2.25 11.38
CA VAL A 145 -5.03 1.77 10.01
C VAL A 145 -3.65 1.51 9.42
N LEU A 146 -3.46 0.33 8.86
CA LEU A 146 -2.32 -0.03 8.03
C LEU A 146 -2.83 -0.32 6.63
N LEU A 147 -2.33 0.42 5.65
CA LEU A 147 -2.63 0.22 4.24
C LEU A 147 -1.34 -0.10 3.49
N THR A 148 -1.36 -1.13 2.66
CA THR A 148 -0.29 -1.44 1.71
C THR A 148 -0.85 -1.52 0.31
N LEU A 149 -0.20 -0.85 -0.64
CA LEU A 149 -0.49 -0.88 -2.06
C LEU A 149 0.77 -1.36 -2.78
N THR A 150 0.68 -2.45 -3.52
CA THR A 150 1.82 -3.02 -4.27
C THR A 150 1.52 -3.07 -5.75
N GLY A 151 2.56 -2.98 -6.58
CA GLY A 151 2.46 -2.95 -8.03
C GLY A 151 3.71 -2.36 -8.65
N ASP A 152 3.57 -1.71 -9.78
CA ASP A 152 4.58 -0.83 -10.36
C ASP A 152 3.86 0.39 -10.96
N PHE A 153 3.55 1.39 -10.12
CA PHE A 153 2.62 2.47 -10.42
C PHE A 153 3.23 3.86 -10.21
N ASP A 154 2.64 4.86 -10.87
CA ASP A 154 3.02 6.27 -10.68
C ASP A 154 2.33 6.84 -9.43
N LEU A 155 3.15 7.33 -8.48
CA LEU A 155 2.67 7.93 -7.23
C LEU A 155 1.76 9.16 -7.47
N ASN A 156 1.97 9.89 -8.56
CA ASN A 156 1.12 11.04 -8.89
C ASN A 156 -0.31 10.61 -9.23
N LYS A 157 -0.47 9.45 -9.89
CA LYS A 157 -1.79 8.89 -10.20
C LYS A 157 -2.50 8.42 -8.92
N VAL A 158 -1.76 7.81 -7.98
CA VAL A 158 -2.32 7.43 -6.66
C VAL A 158 -2.83 8.64 -5.89
N SER A 159 -2.10 9.76 -5.92
CA SER A 159 -2.51 11.00 -5.23
C SER A 159 -3.82 11.57 -5.77
N LYS A 160 -4.14 11.41 -7.04
CA LYS A 160 -5.43 11.79 -7.62
C LYS A 160 -6.54 10.87 -7.12
N LEU A 161 -6.31 9.56 -7.18
CA LEU A 161 -7.26 8.53 -6.79
C LEU A 161 -7.71 8.67 -5.32
N THR A 162 -6.75 8.83 -4.41
CA THR A 162 -7.05 8.95 -2.97
C THR A 162 -7.88 10.18 -2.65
N LYS A 163 -7.78 11.23 -3.46
CA LYS A 163 -8.60 12.44 -3.32
C LYS A 163 -10.07 12.15 -3.68
N GLU A 164 -10.29 11.40 -4.76
CA GLU A 164 -11.64 11.07 -5.24
C GLU A 164 -12.34 10.08 -4.32
N MET A 165 -11.60 9.11 -3.78
CA MET A 165 -12.11 8.11 -2.85
C MET A 165 -12.29 8.62 -1.42
N ASN A 166 -11.96 9.90 -1.14
CA ASN A 166 -12.06 10.51 0.18
C ASN A 166 -11.38 9.70 1.30
N ILE A 167 -10.26 9.03 0.97
CA ILE A 167 -9.50 8.23 1.93
C ILE A 167 -8.84 9.16 2.94
N PRO A 168 -9.03 8.96 4.26
CA PRO A 168 -8.36 9.76 5.28
C PRO A 168 -6.85 9.76 5.08
N GLY A 169 -6.24 10.95 5.00
CA GLY A 169 -4.80 11.11 4.77
C GLY A 169 -4.38 11.22 3.29
N GLY A 170 -5.24 10.92 2.31
CA GLY A 170 -4.93 11.01 0.88
C GLY A 170 -4.58 12.43 0.41
N GLU A 171 -5.16 13.46 1.03
CA GLU A 171 -4.87 14.88 0.76
C GLU A 171 -3.40 15.25 1.05
N HIS A 172 -2.72 14.52 1.90
CA HIS A 172 -1.35 14.80 2.31
C HIS A 172 -0.31 14.31 1.29
N LEU A 173 -0.66 13.36 0.43
CA LEU A 173 0.24 12.87 -0.63
C LEU A 173 0.63 13.95 -1.65
N LYS A 174 -0.19 15.01 -1.81
CA LYS A 174 0.13 16.14 -2.69
C LYS A 174 1.31 17.00 -2.23
N LYS A 175 1.63 16.99 -0.94
CA LYS A 175 2.69 17.83 -0.38
C LYS A 175 4.10 17.28 -0.68
N VAL A 176 4.22 16.05 -1.12
CA VAL A 176 5.50 15.40 -1.44
C VAL A 176 6.15 15.99 -2.70
N LYS A 177 5.41 16.71 -3.53
CA LYS A 177 5.85 17.23 -4.84
C LYS A 177 6.64 18.55 -4.82
N LYS A 178 6.94 19.13 -3.64
CA LYS A 178 7.64 20.43 -3.53
C LYS A 178 9.00 20.31 -2.81
N LYS A 179 9.88 19.48 -3.35
CA LYS A 179 11.33 19.66 -3.12
C LYS A 179 12.11 19.32 -4.38
#